data_649ed977f8512138f5de6323607dcb4e
#
_entry.id   649ed977f8512138f5de6323607dcb4e
#
_cell.length_a   1.000
_cell.length_b   1.000
_cell.length_c   1.000
_cell.angle_alpha   90.00
_cell.angle_beta   90.00
_cell.angle_gamma   90.00
#
_symmetry.space_group_name_H-M   'P 1'
#
loop_
_entity.id
_entity.type
_entity.pdbx_description
1 polymer ?
#
loop_
_entity_poly.entity_id
_entity_poly.type
_entity_poly.pdbx_seq_one_letter_code
_entity_poly.pdbx_strand_id
1 'polypeptide(L)'
;MKRLICCILIFLELFLLTGCKSGDVREVEKSIEGIGTVSVEKEEKIINARSAFELLSEKDKAQVDNIPDLVAAESQLRICKVEQAIDQIGDLAELTYLDKELVSEAQNIYASLNADEQKLVCNSDILAEAIAAIDSLAFDELENNVNIALMKGIIDGSFSGNQVTYTLDRANRNYIIEMVMNAEASSAYFLYPAIAESFIKSIKSNCEKICKDFYESGTKAYDVDCTFIMDDCYGGEIFTIVNGEAQ
;
A
#
# COMPACT_ATOMS: atom_id res chain seq x y z
N MET A 1 -8.59 -67.17 -34.42
CA MET A 1 -8.68 -67.24 -32.96
C MET A 1 -7.66 -66.38 -32.21
N LYS A 2 -6.37 -66.39 -32.56
CA LYS A 2 -5.34 -65.56 -31.85
C LYS A 2 -5.61 -64.04 -31.89
N ARG A 3 -6.14 -63.47 -33.02
CA ARG A 3 -6.46 -62.04 -33.13
C ARG A 3 -7.69 -61.63 -32.31
N LEU A 4 -8.66 -62.49 -32.15
CA LEU A 4 -9.87 -62.27 -31.35
C LEU A 4 -9.55 -62.24 -29.83
N ILE A 5 -8.67 -63.11 -29.38
CA ILE A 5 -8.21 -63.18 -27.97
C ILE A 5 -7.40 -61.91 -27.62
N CYS A 6 -6.56 -61.40 -28.55
CA CYS A 6 -5.78 -60.17 -28.31
C CYS A 6 -6.71 -58.94 -28.20
N CYS A 7 -7.77 -58.79 -28.97
CA CYS A 7 -8.75 -57.72 -28.86
C CYS A 7 -9.55 -57.82 -27.58
N ILE A 8 -9.91 -59.01 -27.10
CA ILE A 8 -10.63 -59.21 -25.86
C ILE A 8 -9.74 -58.86 -24.67
N LEU A 9 -8.43 -59.20 -24.69
CA LEU A 9 -7.50 -58.80 -23.65
C LEU A 9 -7.26 -57.31 -23.60
N ILE A 10 -7.14 -56.60 -24.72
CA ILE A 10 -7.01 -55.16 -24.79
C ILE A 10 -8.29 -54.47 -24.28
N PHE A 11 -9.47 -55.00 -24.59
CA PHE A 11 -10.75 -54.46 -24.07
C PHE A 11 -10.90 -54.73 -22.56
N LEU A 12 -10.36 -55.84 -22.03
CA LEU A 12 -10.42 -56.18 -20.64
C LEU A 12 -9.46 -55.27 -19.83
N GLU A 13 -8.29 -54.92 -20.37
CA GLU A 13 -7.37 -53.97 -19.73
C GLU A 13 -7.90 -52.55 -19.74
N LEU A 14 -8.65 -52.11 -20.79
CA LEU A 14 -9.31 -50.81 -20.80
C LEU A 14 -10.47 -50.74 -19.81
N PHE A 15 -11.14 -51.86 -19.50
CA PHE A 15 -12.24 -51.90 -18.52
C PHE A 15 -11.76 -51.94 -17.07
N LEU A 16 -10.50 -52.32 -16.82
CA LEU A 16 -9.90 -52.33 -15.47
C LEU A 16 -9.36 -50.95 -15.06
N LEU A 17 -9.31 -49.98 -15.98
CA LEU A 17 -8.89 -48.59 -15.69
C LEU A 17 -10.03 -47.70 -15.21
N THR A 18 -11.29 -48.13 -15.23
CA THR A 18 -12.36 -47.48 -14.49
C THR A 18 -12.31 -47.88 -13.03
N GLY A 19 -11.23 -47.49 -12.34
CA GLY A 19 -11.11 -47.62 -10.90
C GLY A 19 -12.30 -46.93 -10.25
N CYS A 20 -13.08 -47.70 -9.50
CA CYS A 20 -14.19 -47.15 -8.70
C CYS A 20 -13.57 -46.12 -7.74
N LYS A 21 -13.96 -44.86 -7.83
CA LYS A 21 -13.48 -43.79 -6.93
C LYS A 21 -13.64 -44.26 -5.49
N SER A 22 -12.63 -44.01 -4.67
CA SER A 22 -12.69 -44.34 -3.22
C SER A 22 -13.82 -43.58 -2.56
N GLY A 23 -14.26 -44.07 -1.38
CA GLY A 23 -15.24 -43.32 -0.57
C GLY A 23 -14.79 -41.92 -0.25
N ASP A 24 -13.52 -41.76 0.08
CA ASP A 24 -12.91 -40.48 0.45
C ASP A 24 -12.90 -39.49 -0.73
N VAL A 25 -12.62 -39.94 -1.98
CA VAL A 25 -12.72 -39.12 -3.18
C VAL A 25 -14.13 -38.57 -3.37
N ARG A 26 -15.15 -39.43 -3.24
CA ARG A 26 -16.54 -39.00 -3.40
C ARG A 26 -17.00 -38.04 -2.30
N GLU A 27 -16.46 -38.18 -1.08
CA GLU A 27 -16.75 -37.29 0.02
C GLU A 27 -16.17 -35.89 -0.24
N VAL A 28 -14.92 -35.80 -0.75
CA VAL A 28 -14.32 -34.54 -1.16
C VAL A 28 -15.08 -33.87 -2.30
N GLU A 29 -15.45 -34.62 -3.35
CA GLU A 29 -16.25 -34.08 -4.45
C GLU A 29 -17.58 -33.53 -3.96
N LYS A 30 -18.30 -34.23 -3.08
CA LYS A 30 -19.53 -33.78 -2.47
C LYS A 30 -19.31 -32.53 -1.59
N SER A 31 -18.20 -32.46 -0.88
CA SER A 31 -17.84 -31.28 -0.08
C SER A 31 -17.66 -30.04 -0.96
N ILE A 32 -16.98 -30.20 -2.10
CA ILE A 32 -16.78 -29.14 -3.09
C ILE A 32 -18.12 -28.68 -3.70
N GLU A 33 -18.97 -29.65 -4.13
CA GLU A 33 -20.33 -29.36 -4.64
C GLU A 33 -21.18 -28.63 -3.58
N GLY A 34 -20.99 -28.95 -2.30
CA GLY A 34 -21.71 -28.35 -1.18
C GLY A 34 -21.35 -26.92 -0.85
N ILE A 35 -20.29 -26.35 -1.48
CA ILE A 35 -19.94 -24.94 -1.33
C ILE A 35 -21.06 -24.05 -1.91
N GLY A 36 -21.53 -24.38 -3.12
CA GLY A 36 -22.57 -23.61 -3.82
C GLY A 36 -22.10 -22.20 -4.17
N THR A 37 -22.98 -21.21 -4.06
CA THR A 37 -22.62 -19.80 -4.29
C THR A 37 -21.65 -19.34 -3.21
N VAL A 38 -20.51 -18.78 -3.66
CA VAL A 38 -19.42 -18.33 -2.76
C VAL A 38 -19.79 -16.99 -2.13
N SER A 39 -19.58 -16.91 -0.84
CA SER A 39 -19.63 -15.68 -0.02
C SER A 39 -18.67 -15.82 1.15
N VAL A 40 -18.43 -14.75 1.89
CA VAL A 40 -17.49 -14.78 3.04
C VAL A 40 -17.95 -15.78 4.10
N GLU A 41 -19.25 -15.97 4.31
CA GLU A 41 -19.80 -16.94 5.28
C GLU A 41 -19.52 -18.40 4.87
N LYS A 42 -19.08 -18.64 3.62
CA LYS A 42 -18.70 -19.97 3.14
C LYS A 42 -17.23 -20.31 3.33
N GLU A 43 -16.44 -19.40 3.88
CA GLU A 43 -15.01 -19.58 4.07
C GLU A 43 -14.66 -20.91 4.74
N GLU A 44 -15.33 -21.24 5.85
CA GLU A 44 -15.07 -22.49 6.58
C GLU A 44 -15.34 -23.72 5.70
N LYS A 45 -16.38 -23.71 4.88
CA LYS A 45 -16.68 -24.82 3.96
C LYS A 45 -15.60 -24.99 2.91
N ILE A 46 -15.08 -23.88 2.34
CA ILE A 46 -14.02 -23.90 1.34
C ILE A 46 -12.71 -24.41 1.95
N ILE A 47 -12.34 -23.93 3.15
CA ILE A 47 -11.17 -24.40 3.88
C ILE A 47 -11.28 -25.89 4.20
N ASN A 48 -12.43 -26.35 4.65
CA ASN A 48 -12.66 -27.76 4.96
C ASN A 48 -12.57 -28.65 3.71
N ALA A 49 -13.15 -28.21 2.59
CA ALA A 49 -13.04 -28.92 1.31
C ALA A 49 -11.57 -29.02 0.83
N ARG A 50 -10.80 -27.93 0.95
CA ARG A 50 -9.36 -27.92 0.63
C ARG A 50 -8.60 -28.86 1.55
N SER A 51 -8.84 -28.80 2.85
CA SER A 51 -8.18 -29.65 3.83
C SER A 51 -8.47 -31.13 3.59
N ALA A 52 -9.72 -31.48 3.29
CA ALA A 52 -10.11 -32.84 2.96
C ALA A 52 -9.40 -33.34 1.67
N PHE A 53 -9.30 -32.49 0.65
CA PHE A 53 -8.55 -32.81 -0.57
C PHE A 53 -7.07 -33.04 -0.29
N GLU A 54 -6.43 -32.17 0.53
CA GLU A 54 -5.00 -32.31 0.83
C GLU A 54 -4.66 -33.58 1.63
N LEU A 55 -5.60 -34.12 2.37
CA LEU A 55 -5.45 -35.38 3.11
C LEU A 55 -5.53 -36.64 2.23
N LEU A 56 -6.01 -36.53 0.99
CA LEU A 56 -6.06 -37.67 0.06
C LEU A 56 -4.66 -38.10 -0.35
N SER A 57 -4.52 -39.40 -0.70
CA SER A 57 -3.32 -39.90 -1.36
C SER A 57 -3.15 -39.26 -2.75
N GLU A 58 -1.93 -39.16 -3.27
CA GLU A 58 -1.68 -38.61 -4.63
C GLU A 58 -2.48 -39.34 -5.72
N LYS A 59 -2.70 -40.65 -5.54
CA LYS A 59 -3.54 -41.44 -6.45
C LYS A 59 -5.00 -41.03 -6.39
N ASP A 60 -5.50 -40.73 -5.20
CA ASP A 60 -6.90 -40.32 -5.01
C ASP A 60 -7.11 -38.86 -5.40
N LYS A 61 -6.17 -37.95 -5.10
CA LYS A 61 -6.17 -36.57 -5.59
C LYS A 61 -6.38 -36.49 -7.11
N ALA A 62 -5.69 -37.35 -7.86
CA ALA A 62 -5.81 -37.44 -9.31
C ALA A 62 -7.19 -37.91 -9.80
N GLN A 63 -8.05 -38.42 -8.92
CA GLN A 63 -9.39 -38.89 -9.24
C GLN A 63 -10.52 -37.88 -8.89
N VAL A 64 -10.17 -36.77 -8.25
CA VAL A 64 -11.13 -35.71 -7.92
C VAL A 64 -11.37 -34.85 -9.15
N ASP A 65 -12.55 -34.94 -9.74
CA ASP A 65 -12.86 -34.30 -11.03
C ASP A 65 -13.17 -32.79 -10.90
N ASN A 66 -13.72 -32.35 -9.74
CA ASN A 66 -14.17 -30.99 -9.53
C ASN A 66 -13.18 -30.09 -8.77
N ILE A 67 -11.88 -30.42 -8.81
CA ILE A 67 -10.84 -29.54 -8.26
C ILE A 67 -10.83 -28.13 -8.90
N PRO A 68 -11.08 -27.96 -10.21
CA PRO A 68 -11.20 -26.62 -10.77
C PRO A 68 -12.27 -25.76 -10.10
N ASP A 69 -13.37 -26.36 -9.64
CA ASP A 69 -14.45 -25.65 -8.95
C ASP A 69 -14.00 -25.19 -7.56
N LEU A 70 -13.21 -26.00 -6.84
CA LEU A 70 -12.61 -25.60 -5.57
C LEU A 70 -11.64 -24.43 -5.73
N VAL A 71 -10.78 -24.49 -6.74
CA VAL A 71 -9.83 -23.39 -7.04
C VAL A 71 -10.58 -22.11 -7.40
N ALA A 72 -11.66 -22.23 -8.19
CA ALA A 72 -12.51 -21.09 -8.52
C ALA A 72 -13.21 -20.52 -7.28
N ALA A 73 -13.70 -21.39 -6.39
CA ALA A 73 -14.33 -20.98 -5.14
C ALA A 73 -13.35 -20.24 -4.21
N GLU A 74 -12.11 -20.69 -4.12
CA GLU A 74 -11.05 -20.03 -3.36
C GLU A 74 -10.71 -18.65 -3.91
N SER A 75 -10.61 -18.52 -5.24
CA SER A 75 -10.40 -17.24 -5.90
C SER A 75 -11.56 -16.29 -5.66
N GLN A 76 -12.80 -16.76 -5.83
CA GLN A 76 -13.99 -15.97 -5.59
C GLN A 76 -14.11 -15.54 -4.11
N LEU A 77 -13.72 -16.39 -3.17
CA LEU A 77 -13.71 -16.03 -1.74
C LEU A 77 -12.75 -14.86 -1.45
N ARG A 78 -11.54 -14.88 -2.06
CA ARG A 78 -10.59 -13.74 -1.92
C ARG A 78 -11.20 -12.45 -2.45
N ILE A 79 -11.87 -12.50 -3.60
CA ILE A 79 -12.58 -11.35 -4.18
C ILE A 79 -13.67 -10.85 -3.24
N CYS A 80 -14.55 -11.75 -2.75
CA CYS A 80 -15.62 -11.38 -1.81
C CYS A 80 -15.09 -10.73 -0.53
N LYS A 81 -13.93 -11.18 -0.01
CA LYS A 81 -13.31 -10.56 1.16
C LYS A 81 -12.83 -9.14 0.89
N VAL A 82 -12.27 -8.89 -0.29
CA VAL A 82 -11.87 -7.54 -0.71
C VAL A 82 -13.10 -6.65 -0.85
N GLU A 83 -14.14 -7.12 -1.53
CA GLU A 83 -15.39 -6.38 -1.69
C GLU A 83 -16.02 -6.03 -0.33
N GLN A 84 -16.03 -6.98 0.61
CA GLN A 84 -16.51 -6.73 1.97
C GLN A 84 -15.64 -5.69 2.71
N ALA A 85 -14.32 -5.74 2.57
CA ALA A 85 -13.43 -4.76 3.20
C ALA A 85 -13.64 -3.35 2.63
N ILE A 86 -13.89 -3.24 1.32
CA ILE A 86 -14.22 -1.97 0.67
C ILE A 86 -15.59 -1.46 1.14
N ASP A 87 -16.60 -2.33 1.25
CA ASP A 87 -17.93 -1.96 1.74
C ASP A 87 -17.90 -1.44 3.19
N GLN A 88 -16.94 -1.91 4.00
CA GLN A 88 -16.75 -1.42 5.37
C GLN A 88 -16.24 0.02 5.47
N ILE A 89 -15.66 0.57 4.38
CA ILE A 89 -15.25 1.98 4.32
C ILE A 89 -16.48 2.89 4.49
N GLY A 90 -17.63 2.49 3.99
CA GLY A 90 -18.88 3.23 4.14
C GLY A 90 -19.02 4.42 3.20
N ASP A 91 -19.67 5.48 3.68
CA ASP A 91 -19.93 6.68 2.87
C ASP A 91 -18.66 7.56 2.77
N LEU A 92 -18.17 7.77 1.56
CA LEU A 92 -16.98 8.58 1.29
C LEU A 92 -17.11 10.03 1.75
N ALA A 93 -18.36 10.55 1.82
CA ALA A 93 -18.61 11.91 2.28
C ALA A 93 -18.46 12.07 3.81
N GLU A 94 -18.48 10.96 4.55
CA GLU A 94 -18.30 10.95 6.00
C GLU A 94 -16.86 10.58 6.41
N LEU A 95 -15.98 10.28 5.44
CA LEU A 95 -14.59 9.93 5.73
C LEU A 95 -13.85 11.05 6.44
N THR A 96 -13.08 10.67 7.43
CA THR A 96 -12.12 11.51 8.13
C THR A 96 -10.71 10.92 8.00
N TYR A 97 -9.69 11.67 8.35
CA TYR A 97 -8.32 11.15 8.36
C TYR A 97 -8.11 10.00 9.36
N LEU A 98 -8.96 9.87 10.37
CA LEU A 98 -8.93 8.74 11.31
C LEU A 98 -9.26 7.39 10.66
N ASP A 99 -9.94 7.41 9.50
CA ASP A 99 -10.32 6.22 8.76
C ASP A 99 -9.19 5.70 7.86
N LYS A 100 -8.01 6.34 7.87
CA LYS A 100 -6.82 5.97 7.10
C LYS A 100 -6.46 4.49 7.24
N GLU A 101 -6.49 3.95 8.46
CA GLU A 101 -6.12 2.56 8.72
C GLU A 101 -7.12 1.60 8.04
N LEU A 102 -8.40 1.90 8.08
CA LEU A 102 -9.46 1.12 7.43
C LEU A 102 -9.27 1.08 5.91
N VAL A 103 -9.02 2.24 5.29
CA VAL A 103 -8.77 2.33 3.84
C VAL A 103 -7.46 1.63 3.46
N SER A 104 -6.41 1.76 4.29
CA SER A 104 -5.13 1.07 4.08
C SER A 104 -5.26 -0.45 4.18
N GLU A 105 -6.06 -0.97 5.10
CA GLU A 105 -6.34 -2.40 5.22
C GLU A 105 -7.04 -2.93 3.96
N ALA A 106 -8.09 -2.27 3.50
CA ALA A 106 -8.79 -2.63 2.26
C ALA A 106 -7.83 -2.60 1.04
N GLN A 107 -6.96 -1.59 0.95
CA GLN A 107 -5.94 -1.49 -0.10
C GLN A 107 -4.95 -2.65 -0.05
N ASN A 108 -4.48 -3.03 1.13
CA ASN A 108 -3.53 -4.14 1.30
C ASN A 108 -4.17 -5.49 0.91
N ILE A 109 -5.42 -5.71 1.29
CA ILE A 109 -6.15 -6.94 0.92
C ILE A 109 -6.36 -6.96 -0.61
N TYR A 110 -6.76 -5.84 -1.23
CA TYR A 110 -6.89 -5.71 -2.69
C TYR A 110 -5.55 -5.96 -3.41
N ALA A 111 -4.45 -5.41 -2.92
CA ALA A 111 -3.13 -5.60 -3.48
C ALA A 111 -2.61 -7.05 -3.38
N SER A 112 -3.15 -7.86 -2.47
CA SER A 112 -2.82 -9.28 -2.33
C SER A 112 -3.43 -10.17 -3.44
N LEU A 113 -4.45 -9.66 -4.16
CA LEU A 113 -5.04 -10.34 -5.31
C LEU A 113 -4.11 -10.32 -6.51
N ASN A 114 -4.16 -11.37 -7.33
CA ASN A 114 -3.51 -11.32 -8.65
C ASN A 114 -4.25 -10.39 -9.62
N ALA A 115 -3.60 -10.01 -10.73
CA ALA A 115 -4.12 -9.04 -11.68
C ALA A 115 -5.47 -9.43 -12.34
N ASP A 116 -5.78 -10.72 -12.44
CA ASP A 116 -7.06 -11.16 -13.01
C ASP A 116 -8.17 -11.13 -11.95
N GLU A 117 -7.87 -11.45 -10.70
CA GLU A 117 -8.80 -11.30 -9.57
C GLU A 117 -9.13 -9.83 -9.30
N GLN A 118 -8.13 -8.92 -9.36
CA GLN A 118 -8.35 -7.49 -9.19
C GLN A 118 -9.37 -6.91 -10.17
N LYS A 119 -9.38 -7.39 -11.42
CA LYS A 119 -10.35 -6.97 -12.45
C LYS A 119 -11.79 -7.40 -12.15
N LEU A 120 -11.96 -8.40 -11.30
CA LEU A 120 -13.26 -8.96 -10.94
C LEU A 120 -13.87 -8.32 -9.68
N VAL A 121 -13.11 -7.48 -8.95
CA VAL A 121 -13.61 -6.72 -7.80
C VAL A 121 -14.54 -5.63 -8.29
N CYS A 122 -15.83 -5.72 -7.93
CA CYS A 122 -16.88 -4.89 -8.51
C CYS A 122 -16.94 -3.46 -7.94
N ASN A 123 -16.39 -3.23 -6.74
CA ASN A 123 -16.38 -1.93 -6.04
C ASN A 123 -14.97 -1.33 -5.90
N SER A 124 -14.03 -1.70 -6.78
CA SER A 124 -12.64 -1.21 -6.75
C SER A 124 -12.50 0.30 -7.02
N ASP A 125 -13.47 0.91 -7.70
CA ASP A 125 -13.59 2.36 -7.89
C ASP A 125 -13.82 3.09 -6.55
N ILE A 126 -14.65 2.55 -5.67
CA ILE A 126 -14.88 3.10 -4.32
C ILE A 126 -13.56 3.13 -3.54
N LEU A 127 -12.75 2.06 -3.61
CA LEU A 127 -11.44 2.02 -2.96
C LEU A 127 -10.50 3.10 -3.50
N ALA A 128 -10.47 3.30 -4.82
CA ALA A 128 -9.63 4.32 -5.44
C ALA A 128 -10.05 5.74 -5.01
N GLU A 129 -11.35 6.00 -4.94
CA GLU A 129 -11.90 7.27 -4.45
C GLU A 129 -11.62 7.47 -2.96
N ALA A 130 -11.74 6.42 -2.13
CA ALA A 130 -11.43 6.47 -0.70
C ALA A 130 -9.95 6.82 -0.45
N ILE A 131 -9.03 6.19 -1.19
CA ILE A 131 -7.60 6.50 -1.09
C ILE A 131 -7.34 7.98 -1.42
N ALA A 132 -7.93 8.49 -2.52
CA ALA A 132 -7.77 9.88 -2.91
C ALA A 132 -8.37 10.84 -1.87
N ALA A 133 -9.51 10.47 -1.25
CA ALA A 133 -10.13 11.25 -0.19
C ALA A 133 -9.25 11.31 1.07
N ILE A 134 -8.71 10.18 1.53
CA ILE A 134 -7.79 10.13 2.67
C ILE A 134 -6.54 10.97 2.41
N ASP A 135 -5.97 10.92 1.21
CA ASP A 135 -4.81 11.74 0.83
C ASP A 135 -5.15 13.24 0.88
N SER A 136 -6.33 13.64 0.41
CA SER A 136 -6.77 15.04 0.51
C SER A 136 -6.94 15.49 1.96
N LEU A 137 -7.60 14.67 2.78
CA LEU A 137 -7.80 14.93 4.21
C LEU A 137 -6.48 15.01 4.98
N ALA A 138 -5.49 14.17 4.64
CA ALA A 138 -4.15 14.23 5.21
C ALA A 138 -3.49 15.60 5.00
N PHE A 139 -3.56 16.13 3.79
CA PHE A 139 -2.99 17.45 3.47
C PHE A 139 -3.75 18.59 4.15
N ASP A 140 -5.07 18.50 4.21
CA ASP A 140 -5.89 19.53 4.88
C ASP A 140 -5.63 19.56 6.39
N GLU A 141 -5.48 18.40 7.04
CA GLU A 141 -5.07 18.31 8.44
C GLU A 141 -3.64 18.82 8.66
N LEU A 142 -2.71 18.50 7.76
CA LEU A 142 -1.33 18.98 7.84
C LEU A 142 -1.27 20.50 7.78
N GLU A 143 -2.01 21.14 6.87
CA GLU A 143 -2.06 22.60 6.73
C GLU A 143 -2.62 23.29 8.00
N ASN A 144 -3.54 22.63 8.70
CA ASN A 144 -4.17 23.13 9.92
C ASN A 144 -3.49 22.65 11.20
N ASN A 145 -2.37 21.91 11.11
CA ASN A 145 -1.71 21.34 12.26
C ASN A 145 -1.05 22.40 13.16
N VAL A 146 -1.41 22.40 14.42
CA VAL A 146 -0.90 23.36 15.42
C VAL A 146 0.61 23.27 15.58
N ASN A 147 1.19 22.06 15.52
CA ASN A 147 2.64 21.90 15.66
C ASN A 147 3.36 22.53 14.46
N ILE A 148 2.82 22.36 13.25
CA ILE A 148 3.34 23.01 12.04
C ILE A 148 3.30 24.53 12.19
N ALA A 149 2.19 25.08 12.66
CA ALA A 149 2.05 26.52 12.89
C ALA A 149 3.03 27.06 13.93
N LEU A 150 3.23 26.33 15.04
CA LEU A 150 4.23 26.67 16.05
C LEU A 150 5.66 26.64 15.49
N MET A 151 6.00 25.60 14.74
CA MET A 151 7.33 25.47 14.16
C MET A 151 7.61 26.54 13.10
N LYS A 152 6.65 26.92 12.28
CA LYS A 152 6.78 28.09 11.38
C LYS A 152 7.15 29.34 12.20
N GLY A 153 6.46 29.61 13.31
CA GLY A 153 6.76 30.75 14.18
C GLY A 153 8.18 30.70 14.78
N ILE A 154 8.69 29.51 15.13
CA ILE A 154 10.05 29.32 15.61
C ILE A 154 11.06 29.59 14.50
N ILE A 155 10.80 29.08 13.28
CA ILE A 155 11.65 29.26 12.11
C ILE A 155 11.72 30.74 11.73
N ASP A 156 10.57 31.42 11.63
CA ASP A 156 10.49 32.85 11.31
C ASP A 156 11.24 33.70 12.34
N GLY A 157 11.12 33.36 13.63
CA GLY A 157 11.87 34.01 14.69
C GLY A 157 13.38 33.76 14.64
N SER A 158 13.79 32.53 14.28
CA SER A 158 15.20 32.14 14.21
C SER A 158 15.92 32.77 13.01
N PHE A 159 15.20 33.00 11.93
CA PHE A 159 15.74 33.58 10.68
C PHE A 159 15.22 35.00 10.42
N SER A 160 14.91 35.74 11.48
CA SER A 160 14.45 37.12 11.38
C SER A 160 15.36 37.97 10.51
N GLY A 161 14.78 38.72 9.56
CA GLY A 161 15.52 39.53 8.58
C GLY A 161 15.79 38.80 7.26
N ASN A 162 15.54 37.51 7.16
CA ASN A 162 15.56 36.75 5.91
C ASN A 162 14.12 36.49 5.43
N GLN A 163 13.96 36.15 4.15
CA GLN A 163 12.67 35.74 3.64
C GLN A 163 12.51 34.22 3.82
N VAL A 164 11.47 33.80 4.51
CA VAL A 164 11.12 32.38 4.63
C VAL A 164 9.77 32.13 3.98
N THR A 165 9.69 31.12 3.14
CA THR A 165 8.46 30.68 2.49
C THR A 165 8.17 29.22 2.83
N TYR A 166 6.88 28.87 2.84
CA TYR A 166 6.40 27.54 3.16
C TYR A 166 5.44 27.07 2.07
N THR A 167 5.78 25.96 1.43
CA THR A 167 4.99 25.42 0.32
C THR A 167 4.71 23.93 0.57
N LEU A 168 3.44 23.54 0.52
CA LEU A 168 3.05 22.13 0.51
C LEU A 168 2.89 21.67 -0.94
N ASP A 169 3.87 20.93 -1.43
CA ASP A 169 3.80 20.25 -2.72
C ASP A 169 3.04 18.93 -2.56
N ARG A 170 1.72 18.99 -2.79
CA ARG A 170 0.83 17.83 -2.67
C ARG A 170 1.17 16.72 -3.67
N ALA A 171 1.64 17.08 -4.87
CA ALA A 171 1.95 16.13 -5.94
C ALA A 171 3.17 15.26 -5.61
N ASN A 172 4.18 15.85 -4.97
CA ASN A 172 5.42 15.14 -4.58
C ASN A 172 5.42 14.77 -3.09
N ARG A 173 4.33 14.97 -2.37
CA ARG A 173 4.19 14.73 -0.92
C ARG A 173 5.34 15.36 -0.13
N ASN A 174 5.63 16.64 -0.38
CA ASN A 174 6.79 17.33 0.17
C ASN A 174 6.39 18.69 0.76
N TYR A 175 6.80 18.94 1.99
CA TYR A 175 6.65 20.23 2.65
C TYR A 175 7.96 21.00 2.52
N ILE A 176 7.96 22.07 1.70
CA ILE A 176 9.16 22.84 1.35
C ILE A 176 9.24 24.08 2.23
N ILE A 177 10.33 24.24 2.95
CA ILE A 177 10.72 25.42 3.69
C ILE A 177 11.88 26.04 2.92
N GLU A 178 11.66 27.16 2.29
CA GLU A 178 12.68 27.88 1.54
C GLU A 178 13.07 29.15 2.28
N MET A 179 14.34 29.32 2.56
CA MET A 179 14.91 30.51 3.18
C MET A 179 15.86 31.20 2.23
N VAL A 180 15.56 32.45 1.88
CA VAL A 180 16.44 33.30 1.08
C VAL A 180 17.18 34.27 1.99
N MET A 181 18.50 34.24 1.97
CA MET A 181 19.33 35.18 2.73
C MET A 181 19.09 36.61 2.25
N ASN A 182 19.07 37.55 3.19
CA ASN A 182 19.05 38.97 2.83
C ASN A 182 20.31 39.41 2.09
N ALA A 183 20.25 40.57 1.44
CA ALA A 183 21.34 41.06 0.59
C ALA A 183 22.65 41.30 1.35
N GLU A 184 22.59 41.69 2.63
CA GLU A 184 23.76 41.92 3.48
C GLU A 184 24.49 40.60 3.79
N ALA A 185 23.74 39.56 4.22
CA ALA A 185 24.28 38.23 4.47
C ALA A 185 24.82 37.57 3.20
N SER A 186 24.09 37.66 2.07
CA SER A 186 24.54 37.15 0.77
C SER A 186 25.84 37.84 0.30
N SER A 187 25.91 39.14 0.44
CA SER A 187 27.13 39.90 0.09
C SER A 187 28.33 39.51 0.97
N ALA A 188 28.12 39.33 2.28
CA ALA A 188 29.16 38.86 3.19
C ALA A 188 29.64 37.45 2.86
N TYR A 189 28.73 36.56 2.42
CA TYR A 189 29.04 35.22 1.98
C TYR A 189 30.01 35.19 0.81
N PHE A 190 29.83 36.06 -0.19
CA PHE A 190 30.71 36.13 -1.37
C PHE A 190 32.02 36.86 -1.08
N LEU A 191 32.01 37.88 -0.25
CA LEU A 191 33.20 38.71 0.02
C LEU A 191 34.19 38.07 0.99
N TYR A 192 33.73 37.18 1.86
CA TYR A 192 34.54 36.58 2.93
C TYR A 192 34.40 35.05 2.99
N PRO A 193 34.85 34.30 1.94
CA PRO A 193 34.57 32.86 1.83
C PRO A 193 35.00 32.03 3.05
N ALA A 194 36.18 32.33 3.63
CA ALA A 194 36.70 31.56 4.78
C ALA A 194 35.89 31.76 6.06
N ILE A 195 35.28 32.94 6.25
CA ILE A 195 34.37 33.20 7.37
C ILE A 195 32.99 32.61 7.06
N ALA A 196 32.57 32.76 5.81
CA ALA A 196 31.30 32.24 5.32
C ALA A 196 31.19 30.71 5.46
N GLU A 197 32.25 29.97 5.14
CA GLU A 197 32.26 28.51 5.26
C GLU A 197 31.93 28.03 6.69
N SER A 198 32.61 28.65 7.69
CA SER A 198 32.33 28.33 9.11
C SER A 198 30.92 28.72 9.54
N PHE A 199 30.44 29.86 9.09
CA PHE A 199 29.09 30.36 9.38
C PHE A 199 28.01 29.49 8.74
N ILE A 200 28.16 29.16 7.46
CA ILE A 200 27.23 28.25 6.74
C ILE A 200 27.21 26.87 7.37
N LYS A 201 28.35 26.32 7.79
CA LYS A 201 28.40 25.04 8.48
C LYS A 201 27.59 25.07 9.79
N SER A 202 27.65 26.16 10.54
CA SER A 202 26.86 26.33 11.77
C SER A 202 25.36 26.46 11.48
N ILE A 203 25.00 27.28 10.48
CA ILE A 203 23.61 27.43 10.04
C ILE A 203 23.05 26.10 9.55
N LYS A 204 23.78 25.40 8.67
CA LYS A 204 23.39 24.13 8.12
C LYS A 204 23.05 23.12 9.21
N SER A 205 23.90 23.01 10.25
CA SER A 205 23.63 22.11 11.38
C SER A 205 22.35 22.49 12.16
N ASN A 206 22.06 23.79 12.29
CA ASN A 206 20.81 24.23 12.90
C ASN A 206 19.59 23.92 12.00
N CYS A 207 19.73 24.13 10.69
CA CYS A 207 18.67 23.82 9.71
C CYS A 207 18.41 22.31 9.62
N GLU A 208 19.44 21.46 9.71
CA GLU A 208 19.30 20.00 9.82
C GLU A 208 18.43 19.62 11.03
N LYS A 209 18.71 20.21 12.18
CA LYS A 209 17.89 19.96 13.37
C LYS A 209 16.45 20.45 13.20
N ILE A 210 16.27 21.67 12.70
CA ILE A 210 14.94 22.27 12.49
C ILE A 210 14.14 21.44 11.49
N CYS A 211 14.73 21.07 10.36
CA CYS A 211 14.09 20.23 9.33
C CYS A 211 13.70 18.86 9.89
N LYS A 212 14.59 18.24 10.68
CA LYS A 212 14.31 16.97 11.36
C LYS A 212 13.16 17.10 12.36
N ASP A 213 13.19 18.12 13.22
CA ASP A 213 12.13 18.34 14.20
C ASP A 213 10.78 18.62 13.51
N PHE A 214 10.78 19.37 12.40
CA PHE A 214 9.60 19.64 11.59
C PHE A 214 9.04 18.37 10.97
N TYR A 215 9.90 17.53 10.41
CA TYR A 215 9.50 16.23 9.86
C TYR A 215 8.95 15.31 10.96
N GLU A 216 9.73 15.02 11.99
CA GLU A 216 9.36 14.05 13.03
C GLU A 216 8.12 14.45 13.85
N SER A 217 7.94 15.76 14.11
CA SER A 217 6.83 16.26 14.94
C SER A 217 5.60 16.70 14.13
N GLY A 218 5.73 16.82 12.80
CA GLY A 218 4.71 17.38 11.92
C GLY A 218 4.38 16.51 10.74
N THR A 219 5.23 16.52 9.71
CA THR A 219 4.87 15.99 8.39
C THR A 219 4.92 14.47 8.26
N LYS A 220 5.74 13.79 9.06
CA LYS A 220 5.91 12.33 9.05
C LYS A 220 4.62 11.56 9.31
N ALA A 221 3.78 12.07 10.21
CA ALA A 221 2.50 11.43 10.54
C ALA A 221 1.53 11.35 9.35
N TYR A 222 1.74 12.21 8.36
CA TYR A 222 0.95 12.31 7.14
C TYR A 222 1.64 11.71 5.91
N ASP A 223 2.80 11.05 6.12
CA ASP A 223 3.62 10.49 5.05
C ASP A 223 4.05 11.57 4.03
N VAL A 224 4.47 12.73 4.55
CA VAL A 224 4.94 13.89 3.78
C VAL A 224 6.37 14.20 4.17
N ASP A 225 7.27 14.27 3.20
CA ASP A 225 8.66 14.68 3.42
C ASP A 225 8.76 16.16 3.82
N CYS A 226 9.85 16.53 4.45
CA CYS A 226 10.19 17.91 4.74
C CYS A 226 11.51 18.28 4.06
N THR A 227 11.49 19.27 3.17
CA THR A 227 12.69 19.79 2.53
C THR A 227 12.94 21.22 3.01
N PHE A 228 14.15 21.47 3.49
CA PHE A 228 14.63 22.81 3.80
C PHE A 228 15.66 23.24 2.77
N ILE A 229 15.43 24.35 2.09
CA ILE A 229 16.29 24.92 1.07
C ILE A 229 16.82 26.26 1.58
N MET A 230 18.11 26.50 1.45
CA MET A 230 18.73 27.79 1.73
C MET A 230 19.33 28.36 0.46
N ASP A 231 18.86 29.54 0.06
CA ASP A 231 19.32 30.26 -1.11
C ASP A 231 19.97 31.59 -0.74
N ASP A 232 20.87 32.05 -1.60
CA ASP A 232 21.32 33.45 -1.58
C ASP A 232 20.26 34.37 -2.22
N CYS A 233 20.42 35.69 -2.04
CA CYS A 233 19.47 36.64 -2.64
C CYS A 233 19.62 36.82 -4.17
N TYR A 234 20.55 36.11 -4.79
CA TYR A 234 20.82 36.17 -6.23
C TYR A 234 20.29 34.94 -6.96
N GLY A 235 19.63 34.00 -6.22
CA GLY A 235 19.02 32.78 -6.76
C GLY A 235 19.97 31.59 -6.84
N GLY A 236 21.06 31.61 -6.07
CA GLY A 236 21.99 30.49 -5.93
C GLY A 236 21.62 29.64 -4.71
N GLU A 237 21.37 28.34 -4.91
CA GLU A 237 21.19 27.39 -3.82
C GLU A 237 22.49 27.21 -3.04
N ILE A 238 22.44 27.33 -1.72
CA ILE A 238 23.57 27.15 -0.81
C ILE A 238 23.61 25.73 -0.30
N PHE A 239 22.45 25.20 0.15
CA PHE A 239 22.29 23.81 0.54
C PHE A 239 20.82 23.39 0.58
N THR A 240 20.59 22.10 0.45
CA THR A 240 19.29 21.44 0.64
C THR A 240 19.39 20.37 1.72
N ILE A 241 18.35 20.23 2.54
CA ILE A 241 18.21 19.26 3.61
C ILE A 241 16.87 18.57 3.42
N VAL A 242 16.84 17.23 3.47
CA VAL A 242 15.60 16.44 3.38
C VAL A 242 15.46 15.62 4.64
N ASN A 243 14.34 15.78 5.34
CA ASN A 243 14.01 15.07 6.60
C ASN A 243 15.10 15.19 7.67
N GLY A 244 15.88 16.27 7.62
CA GLY A 244 16.99 16.54 8.54
C GLY A 244 18.35 16.00 8.08
N GLU A 245 18.45 15.44 6.85
CA GLU A 245 19.70 14.97 6.27
C GLU A 245 20.13 15.89 5.11
N ALA A 246 21.38 16.37 5.15
CA ALA A 246 21.93 17.19 4.07
C ALA A 246 22.09 16.38 2.78
N GLN A 247 21.72 16.99 1.66
CA GLN A 247 21.88 16.44 0.33
C GLN A 247 23.18 16.91 -0.32
#